data_838438977ae7791d4d32653b2b1ad8d5
#
_entry.id   838438977ae7791d4d32653b2b1ad8d5
#
_cell.length_a   1.000
_cell.length_b   1.000
_cell.length_c   1.000
_cell.angle_alpha   90.00
_cell.angle_beta   90.00
_cell.angle_gamma   90.00
#
_symmetry.space_group_name_H-M   'P 1'
#
loop_
_entity.id
_entity.type
_entity.pdbx_description
1 polymer ?
#
loop_
_entity_poly.entity_id
_entity_poly.type
_entity_poly.pdbx_seq_one_letter_code
_entity_poly.pdbx_strand_id
1 'polypeptide(L)'
;GLSDESFDVTNKGKHLTAAEFNELTSDPDTILIDFRNHYESEVGHFKGAITPDVDTFRESLPFIEEKFLKGNEDKNLVMYCTGGIRCEKASAWFKHRGFENVHQLEGGIIKYANDCKEAGIENKFIGKNFVFDERRGERISDDIIANCHQCGKPADVHVNCANEACHLLFIQCDECATSMNNCCSDDCKTIAAL
;
A
#
# COMPACT_ATOMS: atom_id res chain seq x y z
N GLY A 1 -18.23 -5.70 -10.18
CA GLY A 1 -17.83 -5.09 -11.24
C GLY A 1 -16.81 -5.55 -12.25
N LEU A 2 -16.22 -6.72 -12.19
CA LEU A 2 -15.44 -7.31 -13.29
C LEU A 2 -16.27 -8.38 -14.00
N SER A 3 -17.51 -8.03 -14.34
CA SER A 3 -18.48 -8.92 -15.00
C SER A 3 -18.57 -8.68 -16.52
N ASP A 4 -17.62 -7.93 -17.07
CA ASP A 4 -17.49 -7.77 -18.52
C ASP A 4 -16.95 -9.07 -19.12
N GLU A 5 -17.72 -9.73 -19.97
CA GLU A 5 -17.34 -10.99 -20.63
C GLU A 5 -16.10 -10.83 -21.53
N SER A 6 -15.77 -9.61 -21.95
CA SER A 6 -14.57 -9.29 -22.73
C SER A 6 -13.31 -9.08 -21.88
N PHE A 7 -13.44 -9.07 -20.55
CA PHE A 7 -12.31 -8.85 -19.64
C PHE A 7 -11.46 -10.12 -19.50
N ASP A 8 -10.25 -10.06 -20.04
CA ASP A 8 -9.25 -11.13 -19.92
C ASP A 8 -8.26 -10.84 -18.78
N VAL A 9 -8.45 -11.49 -17.64
CA VAL A 9 -7.57 -11.38 -16.46
C VAL A 9 -6.16 -11.91 -16.71
N THR A 10 -5.93 -12.67 -17.81
CA THR A 10 -4.60 -13.20 -18.16
C THR A 10 -3.77 -12.18 -18.94
N ASN A 11 -4.39 -11.17 -19.55
CA ASN A 11 -3.71 -10.08 -20.26
C ASN A 11 -3.17 -9.04 -19.26
N LYS A 12 -2.13 -9.41 -18.53
CA LYS A 12 -1.55 -8.63 -17.43
C LYS A 12 -0.48 -7.65 -17.90
N GLY A 13 -0.13 -6.69 -17.04
CA GLY A 13 1.02 -5.84 -17.20
C GLY A 13 2.34 -6.61 -17.10
N LYS A 14 3.42 -6.06 -17.71
CA LYS A 14 4.75 -6.65 -17.63
C LYS A 14 5.23 -6.67 -16.17
N HIS A 15 5.76 -7.81 -15.70
CA HIS A 15 6.43 -7.92 -14.42
C HIS A 15 7.83 -7.28 -14.51
N LEU A 16 8.16 -6.46 -13.52
CA LEU A 16 9.45 -5.80 -13.38
C LEU A 16 10.24 -6.43 -12.24
N THR A 17 11.49 -6.77 -12.49
CA THR A 17 12.46 -7.06 -11.43
C THR A 17 12.72 -5.82 -10.58
N ALA A 18 13.37 -5.96 -9.41
CA ALA A 18 13.71 -4.84 -8.55
C ALA A 18 14.58 -3.78 -9.27
N ALA A 19 15.52 -4.22 -10.11
CA ALA A 19 16.37 -3.32 -10.89
C ALA A 19 15.57 -2.57 -11.97
N GLU A 20 14.76 -3.26 -12.77
CA GLU A 20 13.88 -2.64 -13.78
C GLU A 20 12.87 -1.68 -13.14
N PHE A 21 12.34 -2.05 -11.98
CA PHE A 21 11.43 -1.19 -11.22
C PHE A 21 12.11 0.11 -10.77
N ASN A 22 13.34 0.01 -10.22
CA ASN A 22 14.11 1.17 -9.81
C ASN A 22 14.43 2.09 -11.00
N GLU A 23 14.80 1.52 -12.15
CA GLU A 23 15.06 2.27 -13.37
C GLU A 23 13.81 3.00 -13.86
N LEU A 24 12.71 2.27 -14.07
CA LEU A 24 11.49 2.83 -14.64
C LEU A 24 10.84 3.87 -13.70
N THR A 25 10.86 3.67 -12.39
CA THR A 25 10.31 4.62 -11.41
C THR A 25 11.19 5.86 -11.19
N SER A 26 12.37 5.92 -11.79
CA SER A 26 13.20 7.13 -11.83
C SER A 26 12.85 8.05 -13.00
N ASP A 27 12.09 7.56 -13.96
CA ASP A 27 11.59 8.35 -15.09
C ASP A 27 10.41 9.23 -14.61
N PRO A 28 10.47 10.58 -14.81
CA PRO A 28 9.40 11.50 -14.41
C PRO A 28 8.08 11.27 -15.14
N ASP A 29 8.10 10.58 -16.29
CA ASP A 29 6.89 10.21 -17.02
C ASP A 29 6.26 8.89 -16.54
N THR A 30 6.77 8.32 -15.46
CA THR A 30 6.21 7.15 -14.80
C THR A 30 5.24 7.53 -13.69
N ILE A 31 4.06 6.93 -13.73
CA ILE A 31 3.06 7.02 -12.67
C ILE A 31 3.18 5.75 -11.81
N LEU A 32 3.62 5.92 -10.57
CA LEU A 32 3.77 4.81 -9.61
C LEU A 32 2.58 4.79 -8.64
N ILE A 33 1.90 3.64 -8.53
CA ILE A 33 0.69 3.50 -7.73
C ILE A 33 0.79 2.35 -6.74
N ASP A 34 0.44 2.64 -5.49
CA ASP A 34 0.24 1.66 -4.42
C ASP A 34 -1.19 1.09 -4.48
N PHE A 35 -1.34 -0.20 -4.76
CA PHE A 35 -2.62 -0.90 -4.77
C PHE A 35 -2.96 -1.58 -3.45
N ARG A 36 -2.37 -1.09 -2.36
CA ARG A 36 -2.72 -1.50 -1.00
C ARG A 36 -3.81 -0.60 -0.42
N ASN A 37 -4.40 -1.03 0.68
CA ASN A 37 -5.33 -0.20 1.43
C ASN A 37 -4.58 0.96 2.12
N HIS A 38 -5.30 2.04 2.42
CA HIS A 38 -4.72 3.24 3.04
C HIS A 38 -3.89 2.91 4.29
N TYR A 39 -4.42 2.12 5.22
CA TYR A 39 -3.70 1.77 6.45
C TYR A 39 -2.40 0.99 6.23
N GLU A 40 -2.24 0.30 5.08
CA GLU A 40 -0.99 -0.37 4.72
C GLU A 40 0.05 0.64 4.22
N SER A 41 -0.35 1.59 3.37
CA SER A 41 0.54 2.60 2.79
C SER A 41 0.92 3.71 3.76
N GLU A 42 0.13 3.95 4.79
CA GLU A 42 0.36 4.98 5.80
C GLU A 42 1.69 4.77 6.56
N VAL A 43 2.05 3.51 6.86
CA VAL A 43 3.28 3.19 7.59
C VAL A 43 4.50 2.93 6.70
N GLY A 44 4.31 2.81 5.39
CA GLY A 44 5.39 2.62 4.44
C GLY A 44 4.91 2.50 3.01
N HIS A 45 5.63 3.12 2.09
CA HIS A 45 5.37 3.11 0.66
C HIS A 45 6.65 3.45 -0.13
N PHE A 46 6.63 3.27 -1.44
CA PHE A 46 7.73 3.75 -2.28
C PHE A 46 7.69 5.27 -2.39
N LYS A 47 8.88 5.89 -2.37
CA LYS A 47 9.01 7.34 -2.56
C LYS A 47 8.38 7.78 -3.89
N GLY A 48 7.50 8.77 -3.83
CA GLY A 48 6.80 9.29 -5.00
C GLY A 48 5.59 8.47 -5.47
N ALA A 49 5.24 7.39 -4.78
CA ALA A 49 4.05 6.62 -5.10
C ALA A 49 2.76 7.39 -4.77
N ILE A 50 1.77 7.26 -5.65
CA ILE A 50 0.39 7.64 -5.35
C ILE A 50 -0.16 6.59 -4.40
N THR A 51 -0.60 7.02 -3.23
CA THR A 51 -1.23 6.20 -2.20
C THR A 51 -2.71 6.57 -2.09
N PRO A 52 -3.61 5.88 -2.80
CA PRO A 52 -5.02 6.23 -2.79
C PRO A 52 -5.64 6.08 -1.40
N ASP A 53 -6.41 7.07 -0.98
CA ASP A 53 -7.18 7.03 0.25
C ASP A 53 -8.49 6.26 0.01
N VAL A 54 -8.37 4.94 -0.02
CA VAL A 54 -9.46 4.00 -0.22
C VAL A 54 -9.32 2.79 0.70
N ASP A 55 -10.45 2.26 1.15
CA ASP A 55 -10.48 1.13 2.09
C ASP A 55 -10.46 -0.22 1.37
N THR A 56 -10.85 -0.25 0.10
CA THR A 56 -10.95 -1.51 -0.64
C THR A 56 -10.28 -1.44 -2.02
N PHE A 57 -9.68 -2.55 -2.43
CA PHE A 57 -9.12 -2.71 -3.77
C PHE A 57 -10.15 -2.46 -4.89
N ARG A 58 -11.44 -2.78 -4.67
CA ARG A 58 -12.48 -2.57 -5.68
C ARG A 58 -12.72 -1.09 -5.95
N GLU A 59 -12.69 -0.27 -4.91
CA GLU A 59 -12.87 1.18 -5.00
C GLU A 59 -11.65 1.87 -5.61
N SER A 60 -10.44 1.30 -5.42
CA SER A 60 -9.20 1.89 -5.92
C SER A 60 -9.14 1.98 -7.44
N LEU A 61 -9.65 0.99 -8.17
CA LEU A 61 -9.55 0.94 -9.63
C LEU A 61 -10.19 2.14 -10.34
N PRO A 62 -11.51 2.40 -10.17
CA PRO A 62 -12.15 3.56 -10.81
C PRO A 62 -11.65 4.89 -10.25
N PHE A 63 -11.32 4.96 -8.96
CA PHE A 63 -10.80 6.15 -8.32
C PHE A 63 -9.45 6.58 -8.92
N ILE A 64 -8.54 5.63 -9.09
CA ILE A 64 -7.22 5.87 -9.67
C ILE A 64 -7.36 6.30 -11.14
N GLU A 65 -8.18 5.59 -11.91
CA GLU A 65 -8.40 5.89 -13.32
C GLU A 65 -8.90 7.33 -13.49
N GLU A 66 -9.93 7.73 -12.74
CA GLU A 66 -10.53 9.04 -12.86
C GLU A 66 -9.60 10.17 -12.40
N LYS A 67 -8.93 9.99 -11.24
CA LYS A 67 -8.17 11.07 -10.60
C LYS A 67 -6.75 11.24 -11.14
N PHE A 68 -6.10 10.16 -11.55
CA PHE A 68 -4.67 10.19 -11.81
C PHE A 68 -4.28 9.76 -13.23
N LEU A 69 -5.10 8.95 -13.88
CA LEU A 69 -4.72 8.33 -15.14
C LEU A 69 -5.40 8.95 -16.36
N LYS A 70 -6.55 9.57 -16.16
CA LYS A 70 -7.27 10.22 -17.26
C LYS A 70 -6.44 11.35 -17.90
N GLY A 71 -6.15 11.20 -19.20
CA GLY A 71 -5.28 12.11 -19.94
C GLY A 71 -3.78 11.79 -19.82
N ASN A 72 -3.44 10.63 -19.25
CA ASN A 72 -2.07 10.12 -19.11
C ASN A 72 -1.96 8.67 -19.62
N GLU A 73 -2.79 8.28 -20.58
CA GLU A 73 -2.89 6.92 -21.09
C GLU A 73 -1.61 6.44 -21.81
N ASP A 74 -0.77 7.38 -22.25
CA ASP A 74 0.51 7.16 -22.91
C ASP A 74 1.70 7.00 -21.95
N LYS A 75 1.52 7.35 -20.67
CA LYS A 75 2.58 7.26 -19.67
C LYS A 75 2.81 5.82 -19.20
N ASN A 76 4.00 5.59 -18.63
CA ASN A 76 4.29 4.33 -17.94
C ASN A 76 3.47 4.24 -16.65
N LEU A 77 2.61 3.26 -16.55
CA LEU A 77 1.88 2.94 -15.34
C LEU A 77 2.55 1.78 -14.62
N VAL A 78 3.12 2.04 -13.47
CA VAL A 78 3.78 1.04 -12.62
C VAL A 78 2.98 0.87 -11.33
N MET A 79 2.70 -0.36 -10.97
CA MET A 79 1.92 -0.68 -9.78
C MET A 79 2.59 -1.71 -8.89
N TYR A 80 2.30 -1.63 -7.60
CA TYR A 80 2.76 -2.59 -6.62
C TYR A 80 1.73 -2.83 -5.52
N CYS A 81 1.91 -3.94 -4.81
CA CYS A 81 1.25 -4.24 -3.54
C CYS A 81 2.18 -5.10 -2.67
N THR A 82 1.72 -5.66 -1.58
CA THR A 82 2.53 -6.45 -0.65
C THR A 82 3.19 -7.65 -1.32
N GLY A 83 2.42 -8.51 -2.01
CA GLY A 83 2.90 -9.75 -2.63
C GLY A 83 2.59 -9.90 -4.13
N GLY A 84 2.15 -8.84 -4.82
CA GLY A 84 1.88 -8.84 -6.28
C GLY A 84 0.47 -9.26 -6.68
N ILE A 85 -0.30 -9.96 -5.85
CA ILE A 85 -1.59 -10.58 -6.25
C ILE A 85 -2.66 -9.55 -6.67
N ARG A 86 -2.77 -8.43 -5.95
CA ARG A 86 -3.71 -7.34 -6.31
C ARG A 86 -3.34 -6.73 -7.67
N CYS A 87 -2.04 -6.60 -7.94
CA CYS A 87 -1.52 -6.02 -9.17
C CYS A 87 -1.81 -6.90 -10.40
N GLU A 88 -1.89 -8.21 -10.26
CA GLU A 88 -2.28 -9.12 -11.33
C GLU A 88 -3.64 -8.73 -11.95
N LYS A 89 -4.62 -8.44 -11.08
CA LYS A 89 -5.96 -8.01 -11.51
C LYS A 89 -5.98 -6.54 -11.96
N ALA A 90 -5.28 -5.66 -11.23
CA ALA A 90 -5.24 -4.25 -11.55
C ALA A 90 -4.59 -4.00 -12.92
N SER A 91 -3.46 -4.64 -13.21
CA SER A 91 -2.76 -4.47 -14.49
C SER A 91 -3.58 -4.96 -15.68
N ALA A 92 -4.28 -6.09 -15.53
CA ALA A 92 -5.19 -6.59 -16.55
C ALA A 92 -6.38 -5.62 -16.77
N TRP A 93 -6.92 -5.05 -15.69
CA TRP A 93 -7.98 -4.05 -15.75
C TRP A 93 -7.55 -2.83 -16.55
N PHE A 94 -6.41 -2.22 -16.25
CA PHE A 94 -5.94 -1.02 -16.95
C PHE A 94 -5.60 -1.31 -18.42
N LYS A 95 -5.04 -2.47 -18.73
CA LYS A 95 -4.86 -2.88 -20.13
C LYS A 95 -6.19 -3.01 -20.87
N HIS A 96 -7.20 -3.60 -20.23
CA HIS A 96 -8.56 -3.66 -20.80
C HIS A 96 -9.17 -2.27 -21.01
N ARG A 97 -8.80 -1.28 -20.17
CA ARG A 97 -9.20 0.11 -20.29
C ARG A 97 -8.40 0.93 -21.32
N GLY A 98 -7.47 0.30 -22.04
CA GLY A 98 -6.72 0.91 -23.12
C GLY A 98 -5.36 1.50 -22.75
N PHE A 99 -4.88 1.26 -21.51
CA PHE A 99 -3.52 1.63 -21.13
C PHE A 99 -2.53 0.61 -21.71
N GLU A 100 -1.56 1.08 -22.49
CA GLU A 100 -0.61 0.20 -23.19
C GLU A 100 0.62 -0.12 -22.33
N ASN A 101 1.16 0.90 -21.66
CA ASN A 101 2.42 0.82 -20.91
C ASN A 101 2.18 0.44 -19.43
N VAL A 102 1.62 -0.73 -19.19
CA VAL A 102 1.23 -1.20 -17.85
C VAL A 102 2.25 -2.19 -17.32
N HIS A 103 2.78 -1.91 -16.12
CA HIS A 103 3.82 -2.69 -15.46
C HIS A 103 3.43 -2.97 -14.01
N GLN A 104 3.99 -4.05 -13.45
CA GLN A 104 3.80 -4.41 -12.05
C GLN A 104 5.09 -4.93 -11.42
N LEU A 105 5.30 -4.65 -10.14
CA LEU A 105 6.44 -5.14 -9.39
C LEU A 105 6.30 -6.64 -9.14
N GLU A 106 7.25 -7.44 -9.65
CA GLU A 106 7.25 -8.88 -9.48
C GLU A 106 7.36 -9.29 -8.01
N GLY A 107 6.38 -10.08 -7.55
CA GLY A 107 6.33 -10.55 -6.16
C GLY A 107 6.11 -9.43 -5.10
N GLY A 108 5.82 -8.21 -5.52
CA GLY A 108 5.51 -7.08 -4.65
C GLY A 108 6.66 -6.62 -3.76
N ILE A 109 6.33 -5.88 -2.69
CA ILE A 109 7.30 -5.30 -1.75
C ILE A 109 8.17 -6.36 -1.10
N ILE A 110 7.60 -7.53 -0.77
CA ILE A 110 8.32 -8.61 -0.07
C ILE A 110 9.49 -9.10 -0.92
N LYS A 111 9.21 -9.47 -2.18
CA LYS A 111 10.26 -9.93 -3.09
C LYS A 111 11.26 -8.82 -3.38
N TYR A 112 10.79 -7.60 -3.65
CA TYR A 112 11.62 -6.45 -3.93
C TYR A 112 12.66 -6.17 -2.82
N ALA A 113 12.23 -6.16 -1.56
CA ALA A 113 13.13 -5.91 -0.43
C ALA A 113 14.23 -6.99 -0.31
N ASN A 114 13.88 -8.26 -0.55
CA ASN A 114 14.84 -9.36 -0.57
C ASN A 114 15.81 -9.24 -1.75
N ASP A 115 15.31 -9.01 -2.96
CA ASP A 115 16.13 -8.86 -4.17
C ASP A 115 17.12 -7.69 -4.03
N CYS A 116 16.67 -6.54 -3.48
CA CYS A 116 17.55 -5.40 -3.23
C CYS A 116 18.68 -5.75 -2.28
N LYS A 117 18.37 -6.48 -1.21
CA LYS A 117 19.38 -6.91 -0.22
C LYS A 117 20.37 -7.89 -0.82
N GLU A 118 19.89 -8.88 -1.58
CA GLU A 118 20.73 -9.90 -2.20
C GLU A 118 21.63 -9.35 -3.31
N ALA A 119 21.08 -8.45 -4.15
CA ALA A 119 21.81 -7.85 -5.27
C ALA A 119 22.62 -6.60 -4.91
N GLY A 120 22.47 -6.07 -3.68
CA GLY A 120 23.15 -4.86 -3.23
C GLY A 120 22.70 -3.60 -3.99
N ILE A 121 21.46 -3.56 -4.47
CA ILE A 121 20.87 -2.41 -5.15
C ILE A 121 20.08 -1.54 -4.18
N GLU A 122 19.90 -0.27 -4.54
CA GLU A 122 19.17 0.70 -3.72
C GLU A 122 17.74 0.23 -3.46
N ASN A 123 17.34 0.27 -2.20
CA ASN A 123 15.96 0.06 -1.80
C ASN A 123 15.23 1.42 -1.69
N LYS A 124 14.25 1.64 -2.56
CA LYS A 124 13.47 2.89 -2.62
C LYS A 124 12.21 2.89 -1.76
N PHE A 125 11.94 1.81 -1.05
CA PHE A 125 10.81 1.72 -0.13
C PHE A 125 11.15 2.42 1.19
N ILE A 126 10.25 3.26 1.68
CA ILE A 126 10.40 3.98 2.95
C ILE A 126 9.39 3.48 3.97
N GLY A 127 9.85 3.26 5.20
CA GLY A 127 9.03 2.85 6.33
C GLY A 127 8.89 1.34 6.47
N LYS A 128 7.69 0.92 6.84
CA LYS A 128 7.33 -0.44 7.24
C LYS A 128 6.34 -1.05 6.23
N ASN A 129 6.60 -2.27 5.78
CA ASN A 129 5.62 -3.02 5.00
C ASN A 129 4.60 -3.68 5.94
N PHE A 130 3.33 -3.28 5.84
CA PHE A 130 2.25 -3.91 6.59
C PHE A 130 2.07 -5.37 6.14
N VAL A 131 1.96 -6.29 7.09
CA VAL A 131 1.70 -7.71 6.85
C VAL A 131 0.48 -8.17 7.66
N PHE A 132 -0.28 -9.12 7.10
CA PHE A 132 -1.54 -9.61 7.66
C PHE A 132 -1.35 -10.76 8.66
N ASP A 133 -0.25 -10.74 9.41
CA ASP A 133 0.02 -11.68 10.50
C ASP A 133 0.23 -10.95 11.84
N GLU A 134 0.54 -11.68 12.90
CA GLU A 134 0.70 -11.12 14.25
C GLU A 134 1.77 -10.03 14.36
N ARG A 135 2.75 -9.99 13.43
CA ARG A 135 3.78 -8.95 13.37
C ARG A 135 3.24 -7.60 12.95
N ARG A 136 2.13 -7.58 12.17
CA ARG A 136 1.48 -6.39 11.57
C ARG A 136 2.40 -5.44 10.82
N GLY A 137 3.64 -5.84 10.59
CA GLY A 137 4.59 -5.05 9.82
C GLY A 137 5.99 -5.63 9.84
N GLU A 138 6.65 -5.48 8.72
CA GLU A 138 8.06 -5.80 8.52
C GLU A 138 8.81 -4.50 8.18
N ARG A 139 9.81 -4.15 8.99
CA ARG A 139 10.58 -2.94 8.78
C ARG A 139 11.50 -3.11 7.57
N ILE A 140 11.33 -2.21 6.60
CA ILE A 140 12.12 -2.20 5.38
C ILE A 140 13.19 -1.09 5.44
N SER A 141 12.86 0.08 5.98
CA SER A 141 13.82 1.16 6.26
C SER A 141 13.65 1.66 7.70
N ASP A 142 14.60 2.46 8.20
CA ASP A 142 14.55 3.03 9.55
C ASP A 142 13.58 4.24 9.66
N ASP A 143 12.99 4.66 8.55
CA ASP A 143 12.07 5.78 8.53
C ASP A 143 10.76 5.44 9.27
N ILE A 144 10.26 6.41 10.04
CA ILE A 144 8.91 6.39 10.62
C ILE A 144 8.15 7.53 9.95
N ILE A 145 7.28 7.18 8.99
CA ILE A 145 6.60 8.16 8.14
C ILE A 145 5.16 8.44 8.57
N ALA A 146 4.63 7.62 9.47
CA ALA A 146 3.28 7.78 10.01
C ALA A 146 3.29 8.48 11.38
N ASN A 147 2.11 8.81 11.84
CA ASN A 147 1.91 9.47 13.14
C ASN A 147 0.86 8.74 13.97
N CYS A 148 1.01 8.81 15.28
CA CYS A 148 0.00 8.37 16.23
C CYS A 148 -1.31 9.12 15.98
N HIS A 149 -2.41 8.40 15.77
CA HIS A 149 -3.72 9.00 15.47
C HIS A 149 -4.33 9.78 16.65
N GLN A 150 -3.75 9.64 17.85
CA GLN A 150 -4.23 10.36 19.05
C GLN A 150 -3.41 11.61 19.36
N CYS A 151 -2.09 11.53 19.36
CA CYS A 151 -1.24 12.66 19.77
C CYS A 151 -0.41 13.28 18.64
N GLY A 152 -0.39 12.69 17.44
CA GLY A 152 0.34 13.20 16.29
C GLY A 152 1.86 13.00 16.34
N LYS A 153 2.42 12.36 17.37
CA LYS A 153 3.85 12.02 17.42
C LYS A 153 4.18 10.95 16.38
N PRO A 154 5.41 10.92 15.82
CA PRO A 154 5.84 9.85 14.92
C PRO A 154 5.60 8.47 15.55
N ALA A 155 4.89 7.60 14.82
CA ALA A 155 4.60 6.23 15.22
C ALA A 155 4.18 5.39 14.00
N ASP A 156 4.47 4.09 14.01
CA ASP A 156 4.12 3.16 12.95
C ASP A 156 3.65 1.80 13.48
N VAL A 157 3.13 1.78 14.69
CA VAL A 157 2.58 0.57 15.32
C VAL A 157 1.08 0.55 15.16
N HIS A 158 0.58 -0.43 14.39
CA HIS A 158 -0.85 -0.68 14.27
C HIS A 158 -1.36 -1.50 15.47
N VAL A 159 -2.44 -1.04 16.05
CA VAL A 159 -3.17 -1.74 17.10
C VAL A 159 -4.66 -1.83 16.75
N ASN A 160 -5.32 -2.89 17.21
CA ASN A 160 -6.78 -2.92 17.22
C ASN A 160 -7.27 -2.30 18.52
N CYS A 161 -8.35 -1.53 18.44
CA CYS A 161 -9.00 -1.00 19.62
C CYS A 161 -9.33 -2.14 20.61
N ALA A 162 -8.98 -1.97 21.89
CA ALA A 162 -9.25 -2.96 22.93
C ALA A 162 -10.74 -3.13 23.23
N ASN A 163 -11.59 -2.21 22.82
CA ASN A 163 -13.03 -2.40 22.82
C ASN A 163 -13.42 -3.38 21.72
N GLU A 164 -13.79 -4.61 22.09
CA GLU A 164 -14.13 -5.70 21.16
C GLU A 164 -15.32 -5.38 20.24
N ALA A 165 -16.20 -4.47 20.62
CA ALA A 165 -17.29 -4.03 19.77
C ALA A 165 -16.85 -3.00 18.71
N CYS A 166 -15.67 -2.37 18.89
CA CYS A 166 -15.15 -1.38 17.98
C CYS A 166 -14.17 -1.98 16.96
N HIS A 167 -13.16 -2.70 17.41
CA HIS A 167 -12.09 -3.34 16.62
C HIS A 167 -11.38 -2.44 15.61
N LEU A 168 -11.46 -1.10 15.74
CA LEU A 168 -10.80 -0.17 14.84
C LEU A 168 -9.29 -0.44 14.80
N LEU A 169 -8.74 -0.64 13.60
CA LEU A 169 -7.30 -0.69 13.37
C LEU A 169 -6.78 0.75 13.24
N PHE A 170 -5.79 1.12 14.05
CA PHE A 170 -5.25 2.48 14.06
C PHE A 170 -3.79 2.50 14.51
N ILE A 171 -3.10 3.62 14.29
CA ILE A 171 -1.70 3.79 14.71
C ILE A 171 -1.67 4.45 16.08
N GLN A 172 -0.94 3.84 17.01
CA GLN A 172 -0.82 4.31 18.38
C GLN A 172 0.63 4.24 18.88
N CYS A 173 1.13 5.31 19.47
CA CYS A 173 2.43 5.30 20.15
C CYS A 173 2.32 4.69 21.56
N ASP A 174 3.44 4.28 22.14
CA ASP A 174 3.47 3.60 23.44
C ASP A 174 2.88 4.44 24.59
N GLU A 175 3.10 5.76 24.57
CA GLU A 175 2.53 6.68 25.58
C GLU A 175 1.00 6.70 25.51
N CYS A 176 0.44 6.78 24.28
CA CYS A 176 -1.00 6.75 24.08
C CYS A 176 -1.58 5.34 24.34
N ALA A 177 -0.86 4.29 23.98
CA ALA A 177 -1.27 2.90 24.28
C ALA A 177 -1.45 2.70 25.79
N THR A 178 -0.50 3.18 26.57
CA THR A 178 -0.57 3.13 28.04
C THR A 178 -1.71 3.99 28.60
N SER A 179 -1.82 5.25 28.16
CA SER A 179 -2.80 6.19 28.69
C SER A 179 -4.23 5.86 28.31
N MET A 180 -4.43 5.27 27.14
CA MET A 180 -5.74 4.93 26.58
C MET A 180 -6.09 3.44 26.72
N ASN A 181 -5.26 2.61 27.36
CA ASN A 181 -5.45 1.16 27.49
C ASN A 181 -5.69 0.49 26.12
N ASN A 182 -4.92 0.85 25.11
CA ASN A 182 -5.05 0.42 23.72
C ASN A 182 -6.43 0.70 23.07
N CYS A 183 -7.19 1.66 23.58
CA CYS A 183 -8.46 2.09 23.02
C CYS A 183 -8.27 3.29 22.08
N CYS A 184 -9.10 3.37 21.03
CA CYS A 184 -9.03 4.43 20.04
C CYS A 184 -9.63 5.77 20.53
N SER A 185 -10.51 5.73 21.54
CA SER A 185 -11.19 6.90 22.11
C SER A 185 -11.49 6.70 23.59
N ASP A 186 -11.83 7.80 24.29
CA ASP A 186 -12.27 7.75 25.69
C ASP A 186 -13.55 6.95 25.89
N ASP A 187 -14.48 7.01 24.91
CA ASP A 187 -15.70 6.20 24.93
C ASP A 187 -15.36 4.71 24.89
N CYS A 188 -14.46 4.31 23.98
CA CYS A 188 -14.01 2.92 23.89
C CYS A 188 -13.28 2.48 25.17
N LYS A 189 -12.47 3.35 25.76
CA LYS A 189 -11.77 3.08 27.02
C LYS A 189 -12.74 2.86 28.18
N THR A 190 -13.82 3.63 28.22
CA THR A 190 -14.87 3.49 29.24
C THR A 190 -15.62 2.15 29.06
N ILE A 191 -15.99 1.80 27.84
CA ILE A 191 -16.69 0.55 27.52
C ILE A 191 -15.81 -0.68 27.81
N ALA A 192 -14.54 -0.63 27.42
CA ALA A 192 -13.59 -1.74 27.64
C ALA A 192 -13.25 -1.98 29.12
N ALA A 193 -13.55 -1.04 30.01
CA ALA A 193 -13.35 -1.16 31.46
C ALA A 193 -14.54 -1.79 32.20
N LEU A 194 -15.67 -2.04 31.54
CA LEU A 194 -16.86 -2.69 32.08
C LEU A 194 -16.78 -4.22 31.96
#